data_87f6a2b21c09eb4b086bdcde0020d077
#
_entry.id   87f6a2b21c09eb4b086bdcde0020d077
#
_cell.length_a   1.000
_cell.length_b   1.000
_cell.length_c   1.000
_cell.angle_alpha   90.00
_cell.angle_beta   90.00
_cell.angle_gamma   90.00
#
_symmetry.space_group_name_H-M   'P 1'
#
loop_
_entity.id
_entity.type
_entity.pdbx_description
1 polymer ?
#
loop_
_entity_poly.entity_id
_entity_poly.type
_entity_poly.pdbx_seq_one_letter_code
_entity_poly.pdbx_strand_id
1 'polypeptide(L)'
;MTTLQIKGTIIPNDDKWVYNLLDMDSTAPSDIVLPDNNEPLDVEVNSGGGDVFSGSKIYTALRGYQGDVNVNIVGIAGSAASVIAMAGNKVSISPTAQIMIHNVSGGTAGDYREHNKVSEILQKGNNSIASAYMAKTGKDLDELLNLMNEETWLTAEEAKEQGFADEIMFSNDKAPKMVASASPVIPQDVIERLTNATKPNFSLDELADKVTEKIEAKQDDLAKNNQQNSTTNKEPEAKKTGFARFFF
;
A
#
# COMPACT_ATOMS: atom_id res chain seq x y z
N MET A 1 -12.19 -16.96 -15.82
CA MET A 1 -12.57 -15.92 -14.85
C MET A 1 -11.26 -15.41 -14.26
N THR A 2 -10.96 -14.15 -14.45
CA THR A 2 -9.71 -13.53 -14.01
C THR A 2 -9.87 -13.07 -12.57
N THR A 3 -8.88 -13.34 -11.72
CA THR A 3 -8.86 -12.88 -10.32
C THR A 3 -7.76 -11.86 -10.13
N LEU A 4 -8.10 -10.66 -9.64
CA LEU A 4 -7.17 -9.64 -9.19
C LEU A 4 -7.09 -9.65 -7.66
N GLN A 5 -5.92 -9.33 -7.12
CA GLN A 5 -5.71 -9.21 -5.68
C GLN A 5 -5.33 -7.78 -5.31
N ILE A 6 -6.08 -7.19 -4.38
CA ILE A 6 -5.76 -5.94 -3.71
C ILE A 6 -5.27 -6.29 -2.30
N LYS A 7 -3.95 -6.30 -2.11
CA LYS A 7 -3.32 -6.75 -0.87
C LYS A 7 -2.21 -5.82 -0.41
N GLY A 8 -1.90 -5.88 0.89
CA GLY A 8 -0.86 -5.06 1.48
C GLY A 8 -1.13 -3.57 1.36
N THR A 9 -0.10 -2.76 1.22
CA THR A 9 -0.22 -1.30 1.11
C THR A 9 -0.52 -0.88 -0.33
N ILE A 10 -1.47 0.04 -0.51
CA ILE A 10 -1.72 0.67 -1.81
C ILE A 10 -0.67 1.76 -2.03
N ILE A 11 0.05 1.68 -3.14
CA ILE A 11 1.23 2.51 -3.40
C ILE A 11 1.25 3.06 -4.83
N PRO A 12 1.99 4.17 -5.08
CA PRO A 12 2.34 4.59 -6.43
C PRO A 12 3.19 3.53 -7.17
N ASN A 13 3.11 3.51 -8.50
CA ASN A 13 3.90 2.58 -9.32
C ASN A 13 5.41 2.71 -9.06
N ASP A 14 5.88 3.93 -8.86
CA ASP A 14 7.29 4.25 -8.69
C ASP A 14 7.87 3.70 -7.39
N ASP A 15 7.03 3.41 -6.38
CA ASP A 15 7.44 2.88 -5.10
C ASP A 15 7.50 1.35 -5.07
N LYS A 16 6.95 0.67 -6.09
CA LYS A 16 6.84 -0.81 -6.15
C LYS A 16 8.17 -1.52 -5.93
N TRP A 17 9.26 -0.97 -6.45
CA TRP A 17 10.57 -1.57 -6.31
C TRP A 17 11.07 -1.63 -4.86
N VAL A 18 10.69 -0.63 -4.03
CA VAL A 18 11.04 -0.60 -2.59
C VAL A 18 10.32 -1.70 -1.84
N TYR A 19 9.00 -1.84 -2.06
CA TYR A 19 8.20 -2.88 -1.42
C TYR A 19 8.67 -4.28 -1.82
N ASN A 20 9.01 -4.49 -3.10
CA ASN A 20 9.59 -5.74 -3.57
C ASN A 20 10.96 -6.02 -2.93
N LEU A 21 11.81 -5.00 -2.77
CA LEU A 21 13.12 -5.13 -2.12
C LEU A 21 13.00 -5.55 -0.65
N LEU A 22 11.95 -5.06 0.03
CA LEU A 22 11.68 -5.34 1.44
C LEU A 22 10.80 -6.59 1.66
N ASP A 23 10.43 -7.30 0.59
CA ASP A 23 9.51 -8.44 0.61
C ASP A 23 8.18 -8.12 1.31
N MET A 24 7.65 -6.91 1.05
CA MET A 24 6.39 -6.42 1.60
C MET A 24 5.26 -6.49 0.57
N ASP A 25 4.11 -7.01 0.98
CA ASP A 25 2.92 -7.00 0.15
C ASP A 25 2.47 -5.57 -0.16
N SER A 26 2.19 -5.31 -1.44
CA SER A 26 1.69 -4.03 -1.92
C SER A 26 0.87 -4.19 -3.19
N THR A 27 0.02 -3.20 -3.45
CA THR A 27 -0.75 -3.10 -4.70
C THR A 27 -0.55 -1.72 -5.32
N ALA A 28 -0.07 -1.69 -6.56
CA ALA A 28 0.07 -0.48 -7.35
C ALA A 28 -0.93 -0.48 -8.53
N PRO A 29 -1.28 0.67 -9.12
CA PRO A 29 -2.14 0.72 -10.30
C PRO A 29 -1.67 -0.11 -11.49
N SER A 30 -0.35 -0.32 -11.64
CA SER A 30 0.23 -1.19 -12.68
C SER A 30 -0.06 -2.68 -12.49
N ASP A 31 -0.45 -3.10 -11.30
CA ASP A 31 -0.79 -4.50 -11.02
C ASP A 31 -2.22 -4.85 -11.49
N ILE A 32 -3.01 -3.84 -11.82
CA ILE A 32 -4.40 -4.00 -12.25
C ILE A 32 -4.42 -4.21 -13.76
N VAL A 33 -4.39 -5.46 -14.15
CA VAL A 33 -4.47 -5.87 -15.56
C VAL A 33 -5.88 -6.38 -15.84
N LEU A 34 -6.66 -5.58 -16.56
CA LEU A 34 -8.03 -5.90 -16.92
C LEU A 34 -8.09 -6.78 -18.17
N PRO A 35 -8.97 -7.79 -18.22
CA PRO A 35 -9.15 -8.61 -19.43
C PRO A 35 -9.72 -7.80 -20.60
N ASP A 36 -9.26 -8.10 -21.81
CA ASP A 36 -9.75 -7.43 -23.05
C ASP A 36 -11.13 -7.93 -23.52
N ASN A 37 -11.61 -9.06 -23.01
CA ASN A 37 -12.79 -9.76 -23.48
C ASN A 37 -14.07 -9.48 -22.66
N ASN A 38 -14.02 -8.53 -21.75
CA ASN A 38 -15.12 -8.14 -20.84
C ASN A 38 -15.71 -9.31 -20.03
N GLU A 39 -14.94 -10.38 -19.79
CA GLU A 39 -15.35 -11.47 -18.91
C GLU A 39 -15.52 -10.99 -17.46
N PRO A 40 -16.37 -11.63 -16.65
CA PRO A 40 -16.50 -11.29 -15.23
C PRO A 40 -15.16 -11.34 -14.52
N LEU A 41 -14.90 -10.33 -13.70
CA LEU A 41 -13.68 -10.13 -12.94
C LEU A 41 -13.96 -10.32 -11.46
N ASP A 42 -13.19 -11.16 -10.80
CA ASP A 42 -13.17 -11.26 -9.34
C ASP A 42 -12.02 -10.44 -8.76
N VAL A 43 -12.33 -9.60 -7.78
CA VAL A 43 -11.35 -8.76 -7.07
C VAL A 43 -11.34 -9.14 -5.60
N GLU A 44 -10.29 -9.80 -5.15
CA GLU A 44 -10.10 -10.15 -3.76
C GLU A 44 -9.42 -9.00 -3.02
N VAL A 45 -10.01 -8.52 -1.92
CA VAL A 45 -9.51 -7.38 -1.14
C VAL A 45 -9.12 -7.80 0.27
N ASN A 46 -7.85 -7.55 0.60
CA ASN A 46 -7.28 -7.66 1.94
C ASN A 46 -6.17 -6.62 2.12
N SER A 47 -6.56 -5.38 2.34
CA SER A 47 -5.65 -4.24 2.40
C SER A 47 -6.15 -3.18 3.39
N GLY A 48 -5.24 -2.65 4.19
CA GLY A 48 -5.50 -1.50 5.08
C GLY A 48 -5.56 -0.16 4.36
N GLY A 49 -5.30 -0.11 3.04
CA GLY A 49 -5.26 1.12 2.26
C GLY A 49 -3.85 1.62 1.99
N GLY A 50 -3.69 2.91 1.79
CA GLY A 50 -2.43 3.58 1.47
C GLY A 50 -2.63 4.84 0.63
N ASP A 51 -1.89 4.98 -0.48
CA ASP A 51 -1.95 6.17 -1.33
C ASP A 51 -3.33 6.39 -1.95
N VAL A 52 -3.90 7.57 -1.68
CA VAL A 52 -5.27 7.93 -2.10
C VAL A 52 -5.39 8.03 -3.62
N PHE A 53 -4.38 8.58 -4.30
CA PHE A 53 -4.43 8.77 -5.74
C PHE A 53 -4.27 7.44 -6.49
N SER A 54 -3.43 6.55 -5.99
CA SER A 54 -3.31 5.18 -6.51
C SER A 54 -4.61 4.40 -6.30
N GLY A 55 -5.22 4.51 -5.12
CA GLY A 55 -6.54 3.94 -4.83
C GLY A 55 -7.63 4.46 -5.77
N SER A 56 -7.67 5.78 -5.97
CA SER A 56 -8.61 6.43 -6.89
C SER A 56 -8.40 5.99 -8.35
N LYS A 57 -7.15 5.80 -8.77
CA LYS A 57 -6.82 5.30 -10.12
C LYS A 57 -7.28 3.87 -10.31
N ILE A 58 -7.07 3.00 -9.30
CA ILE A 58 -7.55 1.61 -9.32
C ILE A 58 -9.08 1.57 -9.35
N TYR A 59 -9.75 2.33 -8.47
CA TYR A 59 -11.21 2.49 -8.48
C TYR A 59 -11.73 2.87 -9.86
N THR A 60 -11.12 3.88 -10.49
CA THR A 60 -11.53 4.36 -11.82
C THR A 60 -11.35 3.30 -12.89
N ALA A 61 -10.25 2.54 -12.86
CA ALA A 61 -10.01 1.45 -13.79
C ALA A 61 -11.07 0.35 -13.67
N LEU A 62 -11.39 -0.07 -12.45
CA LEU A 62 -12.42 -1.09 -12.20
C LEU A 62 -13.82 -0.59 -12.56
N ARG A 63 -14.18 0.66 -12.25
CA ARG A 63 -15.48 1.26 -12.62
C ARG A 63 -15.64 1.46 -14.12
N GLY A 64 -14.54 1.67 -14.83
CA GLY A 64 -14.52 1.82 -16.29
C GLY A 64 -14.54 0.49 -17.04
N TYR A 65 -14.34 -0.63 -16.36
CA TYR A 65 -14.38 -1.95 -16.97
C TYR A 65 -15.79 -2.30 -17.45
N GLN A 66 -15.89 -2.91 -18.64
CA GLN A 66 -17.18 -3.18 -19.28
C GLN A 66 -17.80 -4.52 -18.87
N GLY A 67 -17.03 -5.41 -18.24
CA GLY A 67 -17.52 -6.65 -17.65
C GLY A 67 -17.96 -6.44 -16.20
N ASP A 68 -18.63 -7.44 -15.62
CA ASP A 68 -19.01 -7.42 -14.21
C ASP A 68 -17.78 -7.51 -13.31
N VAL A 69 -17.72 -6.64 -12.30
CA VAL A 69 -16.68 -6.64 -11.25
C VAL A 69 -17.29 -7.15 -9.95
N ASN A 70 -16.87 -8.34 -9.52
CA ASN A 70 -17.23 -8.91 -8.23
C ASN A 70 -16.11 -8.65 -7.23
N VAL A 71 -16.38 -7.89 -6.18
CA VAL A 71 -15.41 -7.63 -5.11
C VAL A 71 -15.68 -8.56 -3.94
N ASN A 72 -14.63 -9.23 -3.48
CA ASN A 72 -14.65 -10.15 -2.36
C ASN A 72 -13.74 -9.62 -1.24
N ILE A 73 -14.31 -9.06 -0.16
CA ILE A 73 -13.57 -8.60 0.99
C ILE A 73 -13.31 -9.78 1.92
N VAL A 74 -12.05 -10.25 1.98
CA VAL A 74 -11.70 -11.49 2.67
C VAL A 74 -11.06 -11.29 4.04
N GLY A 75 -10.57 -10.08 4.34
CA GLY A 75 -10.00 -9.73 5.64
C GLY A 75 -10.33 -8.29 6.01
N ILE A 76 -9.70 -7.33 5.35
CA ILE A 76 -9.98 -5.91 5.57
C ILE A 76 -10.03 -5.17 4.23
N ALA A 77 -10.96 -4.23 4.12
CA ALA A 77 -10.96 -3.17 3.13
C ALA A 77 -10.91 -1.83 3.87
N GLY A 78 -9.70 -1.33 4.15
CA GLY A 78 -9.51 -0.08 4.91
C GLY A 78 -9.13 1.09 4.01
N SER A 79 -9.60 2.31 4.35
CA SER A 79 -9.13 3.56 3.73
C SER A 79 -9.20 3.51 2.19
N ALA A 80 -8.09 3.72 1.47
CA ALA A 80 -8.05 3.65 0.01
C ALA A 80 -8.53 2.30 -0.55
N ALA A 81 -8.37 1.17 0.18
CA ALA A 81 -8.87 -0.13 -0.23
C ALA A 81 -10.40 -0.22 -0.13
N SER A 82 -11.02 0.47 0.83
CA SER A 82 -12.48 0.54 0.90
C SER A 82 -13.05 1.33 -0.28
N VAL A 83 -12.37 2.40 -0.70
CA VAL A 83 -12.74 3.14 -1.93
C VAL A 83 -12.68 2.22 -3.15
N ILE A 84 -11.60 1.44 -3.30
CA ILE A 84 -11.46 0.47 -4.39
C ILE A 84 -12.61 -0.56 -4.36
N ALA A 85 -12.96 -1.07 -3.18
CA ALA A 85 -14.04 -2.05 -3.03
C ALA A 85 -15.39 -1.53 -3.54
N MET A 86 -15.65 -0.22 -3.42
CA MET A 86 -16.87 0.41 -3.95
C MET A 86 -16.95 0.42 -5.48
N ALA A 87 -15.90 0.02 -6.18
CA ALA A 87 -15.94 -0.12 -7.64
C ALA A 87 -16.74 -1.36 -8.09
N GLY A 88 -16.96 -2.33 -7.22
CA GLY A 88 -17.66 -3.58 -7.55
C GLY A 88 -19.13 -3.38 -7.93
N ASN A 89 -19.56 -4.06 -9.00
CA ASN A 89 -20.96 -4.24 -9.30
C ASN A 89 -21.63 -5.03 -8.17
N LYS A 90 -20.93 -6.03 -7.67
CA LYS A 90 -21.29 -6.79 -6.48
C LYS A 90 -20.13 -6.78 -5.49
N VAL A 91 -20.43 -6.49 -4.22
CA VAL A 91 -19.45 -6.50 -3.11
C VAL A 91 -19.91 -7.54 -2.09
N SER A 92 -19.11 -8.58 -1.92
CA SER A 92 -19.30 -9.64 -0.94
C SER A 92 -18.27 -9.49 0.18
N ILE A 93 -18.67 -9.65 1.42
CA ILE A 93 -17.78 -9.55 2.58
C ILE A 93 -17.77 -10.85 3.37
N SER A 94 -16.57 -11.31 3.78
CA SER A 94 -16.45 -12.44 4.69
C SER A 94 -17.04 -12.11 6.07
N PRO A 95 -17.69 -13.04 6.78
CA PRO A 95 -18.26 -12.80 8.10
C PRO A 95 -17.24 -12.29 9.14
N THR A 96 -15.95 -12.54 8.91
CA THR A 96 -14.85 -12.11 9.79
C THR A 96 -14.10 -10.88 9.28
N ALA A 97 -14.47 -10.36 8.09
CA ALA A 97 -13.84 -9.20 7.49
C ALA A 97 -14.47 -7.90 7.99
N GLN A 98 -13.75 -6.81 7.78
CA GLN A 98 -14.19 -5.46 8.15
C GLN A 98 -13.96 -4.48 7.01
N ILE A 99 -14.77 -3.42 6.99
CA ILE A 99 -14.52 -2.23 6.19
C ILE A 99 -14.16 -1.08 7.14
N MET A 100 -13.16 -0.27 6.79
CA MET A 100 -12.82 0.93 7.53
C MET A 100 -12.80 2.14 6.60
N ILE A 101 -13.49 3.19 7.01
CA ILE A 101 -13.53 4.47 6.31
C ILE A 101 -13.09 5.60 7.24
N HIS A 102 -12.27 6.49 6.73
CA HIS A 102 -11.77 7.64 7.47
C HIS A 102 -11.40 8.80 6.53
N ASN A 103 -11.05 9.94 7.12
CA ASN A 103 -10.59 11.11 6.38
C ASN A 103 -9.22 10.88 5.73
N VAL A 104 -9.02 11.51 4.58
CA VAL A 104 -7.70 11.65 3.98
C VAL A 104 -6.78 12.39 4.95
N SER A 105 -5.58 11.86 5.15
CA SER A 105 -4.56 12.47 6.00
C SER A 105 -3.35 12.88 5.19
N GLY A 106 -2.63 13.87 5.67
CA GLY A 106 -1.39 14.34 5.08
C GLY A 106 -0.69 15.32 6.02
N GLY A 107 0.60 15.52 5.80
CA GLY A 107 1.41 16.46 6.56
C GLY A 107 1.89 17.62 5.71
N THR A 108 2.16 18.76 6.38
CA THR A 108 2.83 19.91 5.75
C THR A 108 3.72 20.60 6.76
N ALA A 109 4.74 21.29 6.26
CA ALA A 109 5.56 22.21 7.03
C ALA A 109 5.53 23.57 6.34
N GLY A 110 5.44 24.65 7.15
CA GLY A 110 5.35 26.01 6.64
C GLY A 110 4.65 26.95 7.62
N ASP A 111 4.27 28.14 7.15
CA ASP A 111 3.49 29.07 7.98
C ASP A 111 1.98 28.70 7.99
N TYR A 112 1.16 29.47 8.71
CA TYR A 112 -0.27 29.19 8.86
C TYR A 112 -1.03 29.15 7.53
N ARG A 113 -0.54 29.79 6.47
CA ARG A 113 -1.19 29.81 5.15
C ARG A 113 -1.01 28.47 4.43
N GLU A 114 0.18 27.85 4.52
CA GLU A 114 0.44 26.51 4.02
C GLU A 114 -0.41 25.48 4.76
N HIS A 115 -0.51 25.58 6.09
CA HIS A 115 -1.36 24.70 6.90
C HIS A 115 -2.85 24.83 6.52
N ASN A 116 -3.35 26.08 6.37
CA ASN A 116 -4.73 26.32 5.94
C ASN A 116 -4.99 25.75 4.53
N LYS A 117 -4.06 25.97 3.59
CA LYS A 117 -4.17 25.46 2.22
C LYS A 117 -4.22 23.93 2.19
N VAL A 118 -3.37 23.25 2.97
CA VAL A 118 -3.39 21.78 3.04
C VAL A 118 -4.66 21.28 3.70
N SER A 119 -5.16 21.95 4.76
CA SER A 119 -6.46 21.64 5.34
C SER A 119 -7.59 21.66 4.31
N GLU A 120 -7.66 22.71 3.47
CA GLU A 120 -8.65 22.79 2.38
C GLU A 120 -8.48 21.69 1.36
N ILE A 121 -7.24 21.31 1.02
CA ILE A 121 -6.94 20.21 0.07
C ILE A 121 -7.44 18.88 0.64
N LEU A 122 -7.18 18.59 1.92
CA LEU A 122 -7.63 17.37 2.58
C LEU A 122 -9.17 17.30 2.65
N GLN A 123 -9.85 18.42 2.94
CA GLN A 123 -11.33 18.47 2.91
C GLN A 123 -11.88 18.16 1.51
N LYS A 124 -11.27 18.71 0.45
CA LYS A 124 -11.64 18.38 -0.94
C LYS A 124 -11.36 16.92 -1.26
N GLY A 125 -10.26 16.37 -0.72
CA GLY A 125 -9.93 14.94 -0.82
C GLY A 125 -11.02 14.07 -0.20
N ASN A 126 -11.50 14.44 1.02
CA ASN A 126 -12.59 13.74 1.70
C ASN A 126 -13.86 13.71 0.83
N ASN A 127 -14.27 14.86 0.26
CA ASN A 127 -15.43 14.93 -0.61
C ASN A 127 -15.26 14.06 -1.87
N SER A 128 -14.03 14.00 -2.41
CA SER A 128 -13.73 13.20 -3.60
C SER A 128 -13.87 11.72 -3.35
N ILE A 129 -13.29 11.20 -2.25
CA ILE A 129 -13.41 9.76 -1.93
C ILE A 129 -14.81 9.40 -1.43
N ALA A 130 -15.50 10.30 -0.72
CA ALA A 130 -16.90 10.11 -0.30
C ALA A 130 -17.83 9.87 -1.49
N SER A 131 -17.52 10.42 -2.67
CA SER A 131 -18.31 10.18 -3.89
C SER A 131 -18.38 8.69 -4.28
N ALA A 132 -17.34 7.91 -4.01
CA ALA A 132 -17.34 6.46 -4.25
C ALA A 132 -18.31 5.75 -3.27
N TYR A 133 -18.30 6.16 -2.01
CA TYR A 133 -19.22 5.64 -1.00
C TYR A 133 -20.67 6.03 -1.30
N MET A 134 -20.93 7.29 -1.69
CA MET A 134 -22.26 7.75 -2.13
C MET A 134 -22.80 6.89 -3.27
N ALA A 135 -21.97 6.65 -4.29
CA ALA A 135 -22.36 5.86 -5.46
C ALA A 135 -22.71 4.40 -5.11
N LYS A 136 -22.11 3.83 -4.08
CA LYS A 136 -22.34 2.46 -3.64
C LYS A 136 -23.49 2.36 -2.64
N THR A 137 -23.50 3.22 -1.62
CA THR A 137 -24.43 3.10 -0.48
C THR A 137 -25.74 3.85 -0.67
N GLY A 138 -25.75 4.85 -1.54
CA GLY A 138 -26.90 5.77 -1.68
C GLY A 138 -27.04 6.79 -0.55
N LYS A 139 -26.12 6.80 0.44
CA LYS A 139 -26.09 7.77 1.54
C LYS A 139 -25.73 9.17 1.03
N ASP A 140 -26.13 10.19 1.75
CA ASP A 140 -25.74 11.56 1.44
C ASP A 140 -24.30 11.87 1.87
N LEU A 141 -23.76 13.00 1.36
CA LEU A 141 -22.39 13.40 1.61
C LEU A 141 -22.12 13.69 3.10
N ASP A 142 -23.05 14.38 3.77
CA ASP A 142 -22.86 14.80 5.17
C ASP A 142 -22.84 13.59 6.11
N GLU A 143 -23.71 12.59 5.86
CA GLU A 143 -23.70 11.33 6.60
C GLU A 143 -22.37 10.59 6.44
N LEU A 144 -21.86 10.48 5.21
CA LEU A 144 -20.59 9.81 4.94
C LEU A 144 -19.39 10.57 5.51
N LEU A 145 -19.38 11.91 5.42
CA LEU A 145 -18.33 12.71 6.04
C LEU A 145 -18.32 12.56 7.57
N ASN A 146 -19.48 12.42 8.21
CA ASN A 146 -19.55 12.16 9.65
C ASN A 146 -18.95 10.79 9.99
N LEU A 147 -19.31 9.73 9.26
CA LEU A 147 -18.72 8.41 9.44
C LEU A 147 -17.18 8.44 9.22
N MET A 148 -16.70 9.18 8.22
CA MET A 148 -15.27 9.32 7.96
C MET A 148 -14.56 10.13 9.05
N ASN A 149 -15.19 11.17 9.62
CA ASN A 149 -14.65 11.96 10.73
C ASN A 149 -14.43 11.13 12.00
N GLU A 150 -15.28 10.11 12.22
CA GLU A 150 -15.23 9.22 13.38
C GLU A 150 -14.32 8.01 13.18
N GLU A 151 -13.70 7.88 12.00
CA GLU A 151 -12.94 6.66 11.64
C GLU A 151 -13.77 5.40 11.88
N THR A 152 -14.78 5.19 11.04
CA THR A 152 -15.77 4.14 11.25
C THR A 152 -15.27 2.78 10.78
N TRP A 153 -15.32 1.80 11.66
CA TRP A 153 -15.07 0.40 11.42
C TRP A 153 -16.39 -0.36 11.35
N LEU A 154 -16.64 -1.05 10.25
CA LEU A 154 -17.87 -1.79 10.00
C LEU A 154 -17.59 -3.28 10.02
N THR A 155 -18.34 -4.03 10.82
CA THR A 155 -18.47 -5.48 10.72
C THR A 155 -19.14 -5.87 9.40
N ALA A 156 -19.15 -7.16 9.07
CA ALA A 156 -19.82 -7.63 7.86
C ALA A 156 -21.32 -7.30 7.86
N GLU A 157 -21.98 -7.41 9.00
CA GLU A 157 -23.39 -7.10 9.19
C GLU A 157 -23.65 -5.60 9.00
N GLU A 158 -22.88 -4.76 9.69
CA GLU A 158 -23.01 -3.29 9.58
C GLU A 158 -22.69 -2.81 8.15
N ALA A 159 -21.67 -3.38 7.49
CA ALA A 159 -21.32 -3.06 6.12
C ALA A 159 -22.48 -3.38 5.16
N LYS A 160 -23.16 -4.50 5.36
CA LYS A 160 -24.33 -4.88 4.58
C LYS A 160 -25.54 -3.98 4.90
N GLU A 161 -25.84 -3.74 6.16
CA GLU A 161 -26.95 -2.88 6.59
C GLU A 161 -26.80 -1.44 6.06
N GLN A 162 -25.57 -0.94 6.04
CA GLN A 162 -25.26 0.41 5.58
C GLN A 162 -25.01 0.51 4.06
N GLY A 163 -25.08 -0.61 3.31
CA GLY A 163 -24.98 -0.63 1.86
C GLY A 163 -23.54 -0.60 1.30
N PHE A 164 -22.52 -0.76 2.14
CA PHE A 164 -21.12 -0.90 1.70
C PHE A 164 -20.82 -2.29 1.11
N ALA A 165 -21.58 -3.31 1.54
CA ALA A 165 -21.56 -4.65 0.97
C ALA A 165 -22.95 -5.08 0.57
N ASP A 166 -23.05 -5.88 -0.50
CA ASP A 166 -24.33 -6.41 -1.01
C ASP A 166 -24.72 -7.70 -0.29
N GLU A 167 -23.71 -8.51 0.09
CA GLU A 167 -23.95 -9.79 0.77
C GLU A 167 -22.80 -10.16 1.71
N ILE A 168 -23.13 -11.00 2.69
CA ILE A 168 -22.14 -11.67 3.53
C ILE A 168 -21.89 -13.06 2.93
N MET A 169 -20.63 -13.38 2.69
CA MET A 169 -20.23 -14.68 2.15
C MET A 169 -20.69 -15.82 3.08
N PHE A 170 -21.00 -16.97 2.48
CA PHE A 170 -21.37 -18.19 3.20
C PHE A 170 -22.67 -18.08 4.03
N SER A 171 -23.45 -17.01 3.86
CA SER A 171 -24.66 -16.76 4.66
C SER A 171 -25.80 -17.80 4.44
N ASN A 172 -25.73 -18.60 3.39
CA ASN A 172 -26.70 -19.67 3.09
C ASN A 172 -26.27 -21.06 3.61
N ASP A 173 -25.02 -21.23 3.98
CA ASP A 173 -24.56 -22.42 4.68
C ASP A 173 -24.78 -22.23 6.18
N LYS A 174 -25.33 -23.21 6.86
CA LYS A 174 -25.51 -23.21 8.31
C LYS A 174 -24.28 -22.59 8.96
N ALA A 175 -24.47 -21.38 9.50
CA ALA A 175 -23.40 -20.59 10.07
C ALA A 175 -22.51 -21.52 10.91
N PRO A 176 -21.22 -21.65 10.61
CA PRO A 176 -20.35 -22.44 11.49
C PRO A 176 -20.51 -21.82 12.87
N LYS A 177 -20.91 -22.63 13.87
CA LYS A 177 -20.90 -22.16 15.24
C LYS A 177 -19.51 -21.63 15.47
N MET A 178 -19.40 -20.31 15.59
CA MET A 178 -18.14 -19.69 15.99
C MET A 178 -17.86 -20.17 17.41
N VAL A 179 -17.17 -21.30 17.50
CA VAL A 179 -16.51 -21.67 18.73
C VAL A 179 -15.32 -20.72 18.74
N ALA A 180 -15.34 -19.71 19.60
CA ALA A 180 -14.14 -19.01 20.02
C ALA A 180 -13.26 -20.09 20.71
N SER A 181 -12.64 -20.93 19.89
CA SER A 181 -11.59 -21.82 20.33
C SER A 181 -10.47 -20.88 20.72
N ALA A 182 -10.26 -20.76 22.03
CA ALA A 182 -9.08 -20.11 22.59
C ALA A 182 -7.84 -20.93 22.20
N SER A 183 -7.49 -20.92 20.92
CA SER A 183 -6.09 -21.13 20.57
C SER A 183 -5.36 -19.95 21.17
N PRO A 184 -4.35 -20.18 22.02
CA PRO A 184 -3.64 -19.09 22.63
C PRO A 184 -3.01 -18.26 21.50
N VAL A 185 -3.63 -17.14 21.19
CA VAL A 185 -2.98 -16.08 20.40
C VAL A 185 -1.75 -15.71 21.20
N ILE A 186 -0.58 -15.78 20.60
CA ILE A 186 0.66 -15.41 21.28
C ILE A 186 0.48 -13.97 21.75
N PRO A 187 0.53 -13.68 23.06
CA PRO A 187 0.34 -12.33 23.59
C PRO A 187 1.35 -11.37 22.95
N GLN A 188 0.94 -10.13 22.72
CA GLN A 188 1.75 -9.13 22.05
C GLN A 188 3.10 -8.89 22.74
N ASP A 189 3.11 -8.97 24.09
CA ASP A 189 4.34 -8.90 24.90
C ASP A 189 5.31 -10.05 24.62
N VAL A 190 4.81 -11.24 24.28
CA VAL A 190 5.65 -12.38 23.89
C VAL A 190 6.22 -12.19 22.50
N ILE A 191 5.43 -11.65 21.56
CA ILE A 191 5.90 -11.27 20.22
C ILE A 191 7.00 -10.21 20.33
N GLU A 192 6.78 -9.16 21.12
CA GLU A 192 7.78 -8.13 21.36
C GLU A 192 9.07 -8.67 22.00
N ARG A 193 8.94 -9.58 22.97
CA ARG A 193 10.12 -10.25 23.59
C ARG A 193 10.89 -11.09 22.58
N LEU A 194 10.19 -11.85 21.72
CA LEU A 194 10.82 -12.66 20.67
C LEU A 194 11.46 -11.77 19.62
N THR A 195 10.78 -10.71 19.19
CA THR A 195 11.32 -9.74 18.23
C THR A 195 12.57 -9.04 18.79
N ASN A 196 12.57 -8.69 20.08
CA ASN A 196 13.73 -8.07 20.72
C ASN A 196 14.87 -9.06 20.98
N ALA A 197 14.55 -10.34 21.22
CA ALA A 197 15.54 -11.40 21.39
C ALA A 197 16.19 -11.85 20.06
N THR A 198 15.49 -11.67 18.95
CA THR A 198 15.98 -12.01 17.59
C THR A 198 16.61 -10.82 16.87
N LYS A 199 16.51 -9.60 17.40
CA LYS A 199 17.29 -8.47 16.88
C LYS A 199 18.78 -8.78 17.09
N PRO A 200 19.59 -8.78 16.03
CA PRO A 200 21.02 -8.92 16.20
C PRO A 200 21.51 -7.79 17.11
N ASN A 201 22.22 -8.14 18.17
CA ASN A 201 22.75 -7.23 19.18
C ASN A 201 23.95 -6.46 18.59
N PHE A 202 23.73 -5.70 17.51
CA PHE A 202 24.71 -4.80 16.94
C PHE A 202 24.31 -3.38 17.31
N SER A 203 25.17 -2.69 18.06
CA SER A 203 25.08 -1.23 18.17
C SER A 203 25.34 -0.62 16.78
N LEU A 204 24.75 0.53 16.50
CA LEU A 204 25.04 1.27 15.26
C LEU A 204 26.54 1.56 15.11
N ASP A 205 27.25 1.71 16.23
CA ASP A 205 28.69 1.92 16.28
C ASP A 205 29.48 0.67 15.86
N GLU A 206 29.08 -0.52 16.34
CA GLU A 206 29.70 -1.79 15.89
C GLU A 206 29.44 -2.10 14.41
N LEU A 207 28.29 -1.67 13.88
CA LEU A 207 28.01 -1.79 12.44
C LEU A 207 28.86 -0.80 11.63
N ALA A 208 29.03 0.44 12.12
CA ALA A 208 29.86 1.46 11.52
C ALA A 208 31.33 1.01 11.50
N ASP A 209 31.85 0.46 12.62
CA ASP A 209 33.19 -0.06 12.71
C ASP A 209 33.46 -1.21 11.73
N LYS A 210 32.54 -2.18 11.63
CA LYS A 210 32.65 -3.30 10.67
C LYS A 210 32.55 -2.85 9.21
N VAL A 211 31.78 -1.80 8.92
CA VAL A 211 31.70 -1.21 7.58
C VAL A 211 32.98 -0.48 7.25
N THR A 212 33.56 0.28 8.22
CA THR A 212 34.82 1.00 8.05
C THR A 212 35.96 0.03 7.82
N GLU A 213 36.08 -1.02 8.64
CA GLU A 213 37.09 -2.07 8.48
C GLU A 213 37.06 -2.77 7.13
N LYS A 214 35.83 -3.03 6.61
CA LYS A 214 35.64 -3.61 5.25
C LYS A 214 36.00 -2.64 4.13
N ILE A 215 35.77 -1.35 4.32
CA ILE A 215 36.15 -0.32 3.35
C ILE A 215 37.65 -0.16 3.30
N GLU A 216 38.32 -0.11 4.45
CA GLU A 216 39.79 -0.02 4.56
C GLU A 216 40.46 -1.25 3.95
N ALA A 217 40.00 -2.46 4.27
CA ALA A 217 40.51 -3.69 3.68
C ALA A 217 40.35 -3.71 2.13
N LYS A 218 39.27 -3.16 1.60
CA LYS A 218 39.03 -3.06 0.16
C LYS A 218 39.90 -1.99 -0.52
N GLN A 219 40.22 -0.91 0.21
CA GLN A 219 41.14 0.14 -0.28
C GLN A 219 42.60 -0.36 -0.31
N ASP A 220 43.01 -1.16 0.68
CA ASP A 220 44.33 -1.78 0.70
C ASP A 220 44.51 -2.82 -0.44
N ASP A 221 43.48 -3.61 -0.75
CA ASP A 221 43.51 -4.53 -1.88
C ASP A 221 43.56 -3.80 -3.23
N LEU A 222 42.89 -2.67 -3.37
CA LEU A 222 42.96 -1.83 -4.56
C LEU A 222 44.32 -1.13 -4.69
N ALA A 223 44.90 -0.72 -3.58
CA ALA A 223 46.24 -0.12 -3.57
C ALA A 223 47.35 -1.13 -3.95
N LYS A 224 47.24 -2.37 -3.45
CA LYS A 224 48.16 -3.47 -3.83
C LYS A 224 48.02 -3.86 -5.32
N ASN A 225 46.81 -3.87 -5.87
CA ASN A 225 46.57 -4.18 -7.27
C ASN A 225 47.05 -3.06 -8.21
N ASN A 226 47.01 -1.80 -7.79
CA ASN A 226 47.56 -0.67 -8.56
C ASN A 226 49.09 -0.62 -8.57
N GLN A 227 49.77 -1.15 -7.56
CA GLN A 227 51.23 -1.25 -7.55
C GLN A 227 51.77 -2.38 -8.45
N GLN A 228 50.98 -3.42 -8.74
CA GLN A 228 51.35 -4.49 -9.67
C GLN A 228 51.17 -4.10 -11.14
N ASN A 229 50.31 -3.10 -11.45
CA ASN A 229 50.08 -2.66 -12.82
C ASN A 229 50.93 -1.48 -13.31
N SER A 230 51.84 -0.97 -12.47
CA SER A 230 52.68 0.19 -12.83
C SER A 230 54.02 -0.14 -13.52
N THR A 231 54.26 -1.42 -13.83
CA THR A 231 55.55 -1.83 -14.46
C THR A 231 55.47 -2.20 -15.93
N THR A 232 54.37 -2.02 -16.60
CA THR A 232 54.33 -2.17 -18.08
C THR A 232 53.25 -1.24 -18.67
N ASN A 233 53.62 -0.02 -19.10
CA ASN A 233 53.33 0.43 -20.46
C ASN A 233 53.87 1.86 -20.73
N LYS A 234 54.61 1.92 -21.84
CA LYS A 234 55.03 3.14 -22.52
C LYS A 234 53.84 3.91 -23.07
N GLU A 235 53.95 5.22 -22.99
CA GLU A 235 53.08 6.24 -23.55
C GLU A 235 52.87 6.05 -25.07
N PRO A 236 51.72 6.44 -25.60
CA PRO A 236 51.75 7.37 -26.74
C PRO A 236 50.84 8.59 -26.55
N GLU A 237 51.24 9.63 -27.21
CA GLU A 237 50.90 11.03 -27.25
C GLU A 237 49.43 11.43 -27.31
N ALA A 238 49.24 12.63 -26.80
CA ALA A 238 48.00 13.42 -26.74
C ALA A 238 47.32 13.68 -28.09
N LYS A 239 45.99 13.61 -28.11
CA LYS A 239 45.13 14.45 -28.93
C LYS A 239 44.11 15.16 -28.07
N LYS A 240 44.25 16.48 -28.04
CA LYS A 240 43.27 17.43 -27.48
C LYS A 240 42.00 17.41 -28.33
N THR A 241 40.85 17.18 -27.70
CA THR A 241 39.59 17.78 -28.11
C THR A 241 38.76 18.06 -26.85
N GLY A 242 38.49 19.38 -26.69
CA GLY A 242 37.68 19.88 -25.58
C GLY A 242 36.21 19.67 -25.83
N PHE A 243 35.49 19.48 -24.73
CA PHE A 243 34.12 19.94 -24.64
C PHE A 243 33.83 20.37 -23.19
N ALA A 244 33.84 21.70 -23.03
CA ALA A 244 33.25 22.37 -21.89
C ALA A 244 31.76 22.59 -22.14
N ARG A 245 30.99 22.67 -21.05
CA ARG A 245 29.61 23.11 -20.90
C ARG A 245 28.56 21.99 -20.83
N PHE A 246 28.02 21.84 -19.60
CA PHE A 246 26.68 22.35 -19.24
C PHE A 246 26.47 22.16 -17.75
N PHE A 247 26.65 23.29 -17.04
CA PHE A 247 25.89 23.59 -15.82
C PHE A 247 24.73 24.47 -16.23
N PHE A 248 23.51 24.05 -15.97
CA PHE A 248 22.39 24.81 -15.36
C PHE A 248 21.34 23.81 -14.95
#